data_cc6d017434581af4073e39dbe6a2a3e8
#
_entry.id   cc6d017434581af4073e39dbe6a2a3e8
#
_cell.length_a   1.000
_cell.length_b   1.000
_cell.length_c   1.000
_cell.angle_alpha   90.00
_cell.angle_beta   90.00
_cell.angle_gamma   90.00
#
_symmetry.space_group_name_H-M   'P 1'
#
loop_
_entity.id
_entity.type
_entity.pdbx_description
1 polymer ?
#
loop_
_entity_poly.entity_id
_entity_poly.type
_entity_poly.pdbx_seq_one_letter_code
_entity_poly.pdbx_strand_id
1 'polypeptide(L)'
;VGALAETVSDTAEAPLVNTTSASLGALVDAQAVSDLPLNGRNFIDLTFLQPGIGRQENMTSGGTFVGSWYSSNGAPVRSNSYMIDGTAMVNVLGGSSGSMANTTLGIEGIQEWRVITNTLSAEYGMTMGSQMTIVTKSGTNRFHGSLFEYLRNSVFDARNFFDVRTDVTPDRLPPFKRNNFGGSVGGPLKRDNLFFFFTYEGLRERLGITSIANTIPAQCRQEPLPADGTCRFDGDRTIAPLIKPLLAQFPLPNLPDNRVTFPFTQPTQEDFYQGRLDWNISPSDTAFGRLTQDETTQVRPLGFPGFITDRLSRNQYLTVSETHIFTPTLLNTARMSYSSTKLNLTSPALVSGPEYDFVPGRGMGLVNI
;
A
#
# COMPACT_ATOMS: atom_id res chain seq x y z
N VAL A 1 11.92 -8.25 65.91
CA VAL A 1 12.52 -7.27 65.00
C VAL A 1 12.25 -7.78 63.60
N GLY A 2 11.17 -7.28 62.97
CA GLY A 2 10.78 -7.66 61.61
C GLY A 2 11.61 -6.87 60.59
N ALA A 3 12.16 -7.56 59.60
CA ALA A 3 12.76 -6.92 58.45
C ALA A 3 11.65 -6.38 57.53
N LEU A 4 11.59 -5.07 57.38
CA LEU A 4 10.83 -4.42 56.34
C LEU A 4 11.57 -4.67 55.02
N ALA A 5 11.03 -5.54 54.17
CA ALA A 5 11.41 -5.58 52.76
C ALA A 5 10.57 -4.55 52.01
N GLU A 6 11.12 -3.37 51.85
CA GLU A 6 10.54 -2.35 50.99
C GLU A 6 10.91 -2.67 49.56
N THR A 7 9.93 -3.17 48.77
CA THR A 7 10.10 -3.36 47.32
C THR A 7 9.80 -2.00 46.67
N VAL A 8 10.85 -1.27 46.37
CA VAL A 8 10.74 -0.10 45.49
C VAL A 8 10.55 -0.62 44.09
N SER A 9 9.30 -0.61 43.59
CA SER A 9 9.04 -0.76 42.16
C SER A 9 9.29 0.59 41.50
N ASP A 10 10.49 0.76 40.97
CA ASP A 10 10.82 1.90 40.12
C ASP A 10 10.12 1.69 38.75
N THR A 11 8.95 2.29 38.62
CA THR A 11 8.29 2.49 37.31
C THR A 11 8.86 3.75 36.69
N ALA A 12 10.17 3.78 36.44
CA ALA A 12 10.74 4.83 35.64
C ALA A 12 10.15 4.73 34.23
N GLU A 13 9.37 5.72 33.83
CA GLU A 13 9.04 5.92 32.43
C GLU A 13 10.34 5.93 31.63
N ALA A 14 10.41 5.11 30.58
CA ALA A 14 11.59 5.04 29.71
C ALA A 14 11.93 6.48 29.27
N PRO A 15 13.18 6.93 29.41
CA PRO A 15 13.53 8.30 29.09
C PRO A 15 13.17 8.58 27.63
N LEU A 16 12.42 9.65 27.39
CA LEU A 16 12.01 10.13 26.06
C LEU A 16 13.20 10.43 25.14
N VAL A 17 14.40 10.53 25.70
CA VAL A 17 15.64 10.74 24.98
C VAL A 17 16.51 9.50 25.11
N ASN A 18 16.80 8.85 23.97
CA ASN A 18 17.75 7.75 23.92
C ASN A 18 19.17 8.29 24.05
N THR A 19 19.78 8.14 25.21
CA THR A 19 21.13 8.65 25.51
C THR A 19 22.23 7.67 25.09
N THR A 20 21.90 6.48 24.65
CA THR A 20 22.85 5.40 24.28
C THR A 20 23.08 5.28 22.78
N SER A 21 22.24 5.90 21.96
CA SER A 21 22.34 5.86 20.51
C SER A 21 22.33 7.29 19.92
N ALA A 22 23.28 7.56 19.02
CA ALA A 22 23.32 8.78 18.23
C ALA A 22 22.33 8.75 17.04
N SER A 23 21.61 7.64 16.82
CA SER A 23 20.66 7.52 15.73
C SER A 23 19.42 8.40 15.99
N LEU A 24 19.07 9.24 15.02
CA LEU A 24 17.82 10.00 15.03
C LEU A 24 16.73 9.13 14.41
N GLY A 25 15.72 8.85 15.20
CA GLY A 25 14.60 8.02 14.76
C GLY A 25 13.44 8.07 15.76
N ALA A 26 12.30 7.57 15.33
CA ALA A 26 11.14 7.41 16.20
C ALA A 26 10.84 5.93 16.39
N LEU A 27 10.46 5.62 17.61
CA LEU A 27 9.87 4.36 18.03
C LEU A 27 8.38 4.61 18.25
N VAL A 28 7.55 3.80 17.62
CA VAL A 28 6.10 3.78 17.85
C VAL A 28 5.76 2.39 18.35
N ASP A 29 5.26 2.32 19.57
CA ASP A 29 4.87 1.06 20.20
C ASP A 29 3.49 0.58 19.71
N ALA A 30 3.12 -0.64 20.08
CA ALA A 30 1.87 -1.25 19.68
C ALA A 30 0.63 -0.45 20.11
N GLN A 31 0.67 0.22 21.25
CA GLN A 31 -0.44 1.02 21.75
C GLN A 31 -0.61 2.28 20.90
N ALA A 32 0.47 3.02 20.67
CA ALA A 32 0.43 4.21 19.82
C ALA A 32 0.00 3.88 18.38
N VAL A 33 0.45 2.74 17.84
CA VAL A 33 0.03 2.27 16.49
C VAL A 33 -1.47 1.99 16.46
N SER A 34 -2.05 1.43 17.52
CA SER A 34 -3.49 1.10 17.58
C SER A 34 -4.37 2.30 17.87
N ASP A 35 -3.90 3.24 18.68
CA ASP A 35 -4.70 4.37 19.20
C ASP A 35 -4.70 5.58 18.26
N LEU A 36 -3.70 5.71 17.39
CA LEU A 36 -3.63 6.82 16.44
C LEU A 36 -4.69 6.68 15.34
N PRO A 37 -5.42 7.76 15.00
CA PRO A 37 -6.48 7.74 14.00
C PRO A 37 -5.90 7.68 12.58
N LEU A 38 -5.54 6.49 12.13
CA LEU A 38 -5.00 6.26 10.80
C LEU A 38 -6.12 6.13 9.77
N ASN A 39 -6.13 6.98 8.75
CA ASN A 39 -7.07 6.87 7.64
C ASN A 39 -6.75 5.61 6.82
N GLY A 40 -7.65 4.63 6.83
CA GLY A 40 -7.46 3.35 6.15
C GLY A 40 -6.48 2.41 6.84
N ARG A 41 -6.15 2.66 8.11
CA ARG A 41 -5.26 1.83 8.95
C ARG A 41 -3.85 1.61 8.36
N ASN A 42 -3.40 2.52 7.48
CA ASN A 42 -2.07 2.44 6.90
C ASN A 42 -1.02 2.98 7.89
N PHE A 43 -0.37 2.10 8.62
CA PHE A 43 0.62 2.49 9.64
C PHE A 43 1.87 3.14 9.04
N ILE A 44 2.16 2.94 7.76
CA ILE A 44 3.28 3.61 7.09
C ILE A 44 3.06 5.14 7.06
N ASP A 45 1.81 5.60 7.12
CA ASP A 45 1.53 7.03 7.16
C ASP A 45 2.09 7.72 8.43
N LEU A 46 2.35 6.97 9.50
CA LEU A 46 3.05 7.47 10.69
C LEU A 46 4.51 7.90 10.38
N THR A 47 5.09 7.36 9.31
CA THR A 47 6.43 7.77 8.85
C THR A 47 6.46 9.25 8.48
N PHE A 48 5.37 9.76 7.92
CA PHE A 48 5.29 11.17 7.49
C PHE A 48 5.21 12.17 8.63
N LEU A 49 5.02 11.70 9.86
CA LEU A 49 5.07 12.54 11.07
C LEU A 49 6.52 12.73 11.55
N GLN A 50 7.49 12.02 10.97
CA GLN A 50 8.88 12.10 11.40
C GLN A 50 9.60 13.29 10.78
N PRO A 51 10.46 13.98 11.53
CA PRO A 51 11.28 15.06 11.00
C PRO A 51 12.15 14.58 9.84
N GLY A 52 12.26 15.39 8.79
CA GLY A 52 13.08 15.10 7.62
C GLY A 52 12.45 14.16 6.60
N ILE A 53 11.21 13.70 6.82
CA ILE A 53 10.47 12.86 5.87
C ILE A 53 9.54 13.73 5.01
N GLY A 54 9.73 13.68 3.70
CA GLY A 54 8.88 14.34 2.71
C GLY A 54 8.13 13.35 1.83
N ARG A 55 6.79 13.40 1.84
CA ARG A 55 5.94 12.55 1.00
C ARG A 55 6.12 12.89 -0.48
N GLN A 56 6.15 11.87 -1.34
CA GLN A 56 6.23 12.02 -2.79
C GLN A 56 4.91 11.56 -3.45
N GLU A 57 3.93 12.43 -3.45
CA GLU A 57 2.58 12.11 -3.96
C GLU A 57 2.55 11.88 -5.48
N ASN A 58 3.41 12.58 -6.23
CA ASN A 58 3.46 12.47 -7.69
C ASN A 58 3.85 11.07 -8.19
N MET A 59 4.52 10.27 -7.38
CA MET A 59 4.92 8.91 -7.75
C MET A 59 3.74 7.95 -7.75
N THR A 60 2.71 8.20 -6.95
CA THR A 60 1.52 7.36 -6.82
C THR A 60 0.37 7.79 -7.72
N SER A 61 0.30 9.07 -8.10
CA SER A 61 -0.81 9.64 -8.88
C SER A 61 -0.89 9.07 -10.30
N GLY A 62 0.24 8.74 -10.92
CA GLY A 62 0.30 8.14 -12.26
C GLY A 62 -0.09 6.66 -12.34
N GLY A 63 -0.39 6.01 -11.23
CA GLY A 63 -0.88 4.63 -11.19
C GLY A 63 0.15 3.53 -11.46
N THR A 64 1.39 3.89 -11.78
CA THR A 64 2.46 2.92 -12.09
C THR A 64 3.23 2.47 -10.85
N PHE A 65 3.34 3.36 -9.86
CA PHE A 65 4.08 3.09 -8.64
C PHE A 65 3.13 2.64 -7.51
N VAL A 66 3.56 1.66 -6.75
CA VAL A 66 2.81 1.02 -5.68
C VAL A 66 3.56 1.18 -4.37
N GLY A 67 2.84 1.25 -3.27
CA GLY A 67 3.40 1.44 -1.94
C GLY A 67 3.61 2.92 -1.58
N SER A 68 4.15 3.15 -0.41
CA SER A 68 4.43 4.50 0.10
C SER A 68 5.80 4.97 -0.34
N TRP A 69 5.85 6.15 -0.94
CA TRP A 69 7.08 6.76 -1.47
C TRP A 69 7.37 8.04 -0.72
N TYR A 70 8.57 8.15 -0.20
CA TYR A 70 9.02 9.34 0.51
C TYR A 70 10.53 9.55 0.40
N SER A 71 10.94 10.80 0.54
CA SER A 71 12.33 11.19 0.71
C SER A 71 12.65 11.33 2.20
N SER A 72 13.78 10.84 2.64
CA SER A 72 14.29 11.02 3.98
C SER A 72 15.53 11.90 3.93
N ASN A 73 15.47 13.08 4.57
CA ASN A 73 16.56 14.07 4.60
C ASN A 73 17.10 14.43 3.21
N GLY A 74 16.22 14.51 2.20
CA GLY A 74 16.59 14.79 0.83
C GLY A 74 17.16 13.61 0.03
N ALA A 75 17.28 12.43 0.63
CA ALA A 75 17.73 11.24 -0.09
C ALA A 75 16.72 10.81 -1.17
N PRO A 76 17.17 10.14 -2.24
CA PRO A 76 16.28 9.62 -3.27
C PRO A 76 15.22 8.67 -2.70
N VAL A 77 13.99 8.72 -3.20
CA VAL A 77 12.85 7.94 -2.69
C VAL A 77 13.05 6.42 -2.71
N ARG A 78 13.93 5.92 -3.57
CA ARG A 78 14.29 4.50 -3.68
C ARG A 78 15.40 4.06 -2.74
N SER A 79 15.96 4.97 -1.97
CA SER A 79 17.07 4.69 -1.06
C SER A 79 16.65 4.36 0.36
N ASN A 80 15.34 4.23 0.62
CA ASN A 80 14.83 3.80 1.92
C ASN A 80 14.80 2.27 2.00
N SER A 81 15.09 1.74 3.18
CA SER A 81 15.01 0.31 3.47
C SER A 81 13.82 0.00 4.36
N TYR A 82 13.14 -1.10 4.08
CA TYR A 82 11.96 -1.56 4.81
C TYR A 82 12.13 -3.01 5.21
N MET A 83 11.98 -3.31 6.49
CA MET A 83 12.16 -4.66 7.03
C MET A 83 11.03 -5.05 7.97
N ILE A 84 10.63 -6.33 7.92
CA ILE A 84 9.72 -6.96 8.87
C ILE A 84 10.40 -8.20 9.46
N ASP A 85 10.67 -8.20 10.75
CA ASP A 85 11.46 -9.21 11.48
C ASP A 85 12.78 -9.57 10.74
N GLY A 86 13.43 -8.57 10.12
CA GLY A 86 14.65 -8.71 9.36
C GLY A 86 14.50 -9.22 7.92
N THR A 87 13.28 -9.46 7.43
CA THR A 87 13.00 -9.73 6.01
C THR A 87 12.74 -8.42 5.27
N ALA A 88 13.39 -8.23 4.12
CA ALA A 88 13.18 -7.06 3.29
C ALA A 88 11.75 -7.01 2.73
N MET A 89 11.09 -5.88 2.91
CA MET A 89 9.75 -5.54 2.40
C MET A 89 9.84 -4.52 1.27
N VAL A 90 10.63 -4.79 0.25
CA VAL A 90 10.82 -3.87 -0.88
C VAL A 90 10.14 -4.46 -2.10
N ASN A 91 9.35 -3.65 -2.80
CA ASN A 91 8.77 -4.08 -4.07
C ASN A 91 9.81 -3.97 -5.20
N VAL A 92 9.49 -4.55 -6.36
CA VAL A 92 10.37 -4.57 -7.54
C VAL A 92 10.78 -3.16 -8.02
N LEU A 93 10.05 -2.13 -7.64
CA LEU A 93 10.32 -0.74 -8.01
C LEU A 93 11.17 0.00 -6.97
N GLY A 94 11.47 -0.62 -5.84
CA GLY A 94 12.29 -0.04 -4.76
C GLY A 94 11.50 0.78 -3.74
N GLY A 95 10.16 0.75 -3.77
CA GLY A 95 9.30 1.34 -2.74
C GLY A 95 8.97 0.34 -1.64
N SER A 96 8.30 0.81 -0.59
CA SER A 96 7.72 -0.11 0.40
C SER A 96 6.77 -1.09 -0.29
N SER A 97 6.67 -2.28 0.24
CA SER A 97 5.77 -3.31 -0.28
C SER A 97 4.30 -3.05 0.06
N GLY A 98 3.83 -1.85 -0.17
CA GLY A 98 2.39 -1.60 -0.16
C GLY A 98 1.70 -2.40 -1.26
N SER A 99 0.43 -2.64 -1.06
CA SER A 99 -0.43 -3.30 -2.05
C SER A 99 -0.69 -2.41 -3.27
N MET A 100 -1.31 -2.97 -4.30
CA MET A 100 -1.81 -2.18 -5.44
C MET A 100 -2.84 -1.13 -5.05
N ALA A 101 -3.46 -1.25 -3.88
CA ALA A 101 -4.33 -0.23 -3.29
C ALA A 101 -3.55 0.92 -2.64
N ASN A 102 -2.22 0.85 -2.56
CA ASN A 102 -1.33 1.72 -1.79
C ASN A 102 -1.62 1.68 -0.28
N THR A 103 -2.12 0.55 0.19
CA THR A 103 -2.37 0.24 1.59
C THR A 103 -1.31 -0.71 2.12
N THR A 104 -1.17 -0.75 3.44
CA THR A 104 -0.36 -1.75 4.13
C THR A 104 -1.18 -2.20 5.33
N LEU A 105 -1.82 -3.36 5.20
CA LEU A 105 -2.66 -3.93 6.24
C LEU A 105 -1.82 -4.67 7.30
N GLY A 106 -2.49 -5.18 8.32
CA GLY A 106 -1.87 -6.03 9.36
C GLY A 106 -1.40 -5.28 10.59
N ILE A 107 -1.97 -4.11 10.88
CA ILE A 107 -1.63 -3.30 12.05
C ILE A 107 -1.79 -4.07 13.38
N GLU A 108 -2.76 -4.98 13.48
CA GLU A 108 -2.98 -5.82 14.66
C GLU A 108 -1.80 -6.78 14.92
N GLY A 109 -1.01 -7.08 13.91
CA GLY A 109 0.16 -7.95 13.99
C GLY A 109 1.45 -7.22 14.39
N ILE A 110 1.43 -5.89 14.54
CA ILE A 110 2.63 -5.09 14.83
C ILE A 110 2.82 -4.96 16.33
N GLN A 111 4.00 -5.32 16.82
CA GLN A 111 4.43 -5.08 18.19
C GLN A 111 5.15 -3.74 18.33
N GLU A 112 6.02 -3.46 17.38
CA GLU A 112 6.88 -2.27 17.40
C GLU A 112 7.18 -1.85 15.97
N TRP A 113 7.19 -0.57 15.74
CA TRP A 113 7.57 0.04 14.47
C TRP A 113 8.59 1.14 14.72
N ARG A 114 9.71 1.08 14.02
CA ARG A 114 10.81 2.01 14.18
C ARG A 114 11.27 2.56 12.84
N VAL A 115 11.47 3.88 12.76
CA VAL A 115 12.12 4.53 11.62
C VAL A 115 13.35 5.28 12.10
N ILE A 116 14.48 4.96 11.51
CA ILE A 116 15.74 5.66 11.72
C ILE A 116 16.00 6.50 10.47
N THR A 117 16.07 7.81 10.64
CA THR A 117 16.17 8.76 9.52
C THR A 117 17.60 9.27 9.29
N ASN A 118 18.49 9.10 10.26
CA ASN A 118 19.87 9.55 10.19
C ASN A 118 20.78 8.73 11.10
N THR A 119 22.09 8.81 10.86
CA THR A 119 23.14 8.17 11.69
C THR A 119 22.89 6.65 11.82
N LEU A 120 22.72 5.98 10.67
CA LEU A 120 22.54 4.55 10.61
C LEU A 120 23.77 3.82 11.16
N SER A 121 23.54 2.86 12.04
CA SER A 121 24.60 1.98 12.52
C SER A 121 25.11 1.06 11.39
N ALA A 122 26.32 0.51 11.54
CA ALA A 122 26.90 -0.43 10.57
C ALA A 122 26.10 -1.74 10.40
N GLU A 123 25.16 -2.01 11.31
CA GLU A 123 24.19 -3.13 11.18
C GLU A 123 23.22 -2.93 10.02
N TYR A 124 22.97 -1.68 9.63
CA TYR A 124 22.03 -1.30 8.58
C TYR A 124 22.81 -0.93 7.33
N GLY A 125 22.67 -1.76 6.31
CA GLY A 125 23.28 -1.53 5.01
C GLY A 125 22.27 -1.24 3.92
N MET A 126 22.77 -1.00 2.71
CA MET A 126 22.00 -0.86 1.47
C MET A 126 20.96 0.28 1.48
N THR A 127 21.12 1.29 2.35
CA THR A 127 20.24 2.46 2.36
C THR A 127 21.04 3.74 2.45
N MET A 128 20.62 4.76 1.72
CA MET A 128 21.11 6.15 1.81
C MET A 128 20.04 7.07 2.43
N GLY A 129 18.84 6.57 2.62
CA GLY A 129 17.70 7.25 3.20
C GLY A 129 17.42 6.77 4.63
N SER A 130 16.19 6.38 4.90
CA SER A 130 15.77 5.85 6.20
C SER A 130 15.77 4.33 6.23
N GLN A 131 15.88 3.80 7.43
CA GLN A 131 15.64 2.40 7.76
C GLN A 131 14.34 2.27 8.54
N MET A 132 13.35 1.60 7.96
CA MET A 132 12.12 1.21 8.66
C MET A 132 12.23 -0.24 9.09
N THR A 133 11.96 -0.51 10.37
CA THR A 133 11.95 -1.86 10.93
C THR A 133 10.63 -2.10 11.65
N ILE A 134 9.99 -3.19 11.32
CA ILE A 134 8.75 -3.66 11.92
C ILE A 134 9.06 -4.94 12.67
N VAL A 135 8.64 -5.01 13.93
CA VAL A 135 8.67 -6.22 14.76
C VAL A 135 7.24 -6.69 14.94
N THR A 136 6.99 -7.97 14.68
CA THR A 136 5.64 -8.53 14.77
C THR A 136 5.35 -9.07 16.16
N LYS A 137 4.07 -9.07 16.55
CA LYS A 137 3.60 -9.65 17.81
C LYS A 137 3.84 -11.15 17.85
N SER A 138 4.16 -11.65 19.02
CA SER A 138 4.26 -13.08 19.36
C SER A 138 3.11 -13.51 20.26
N GLY A 139 2.88 -14.82 20.36
CA GLY A 139 1.98 -15.38 21.35
C GLY A 139 2.57 -15.32 22.76
N THR A 140 1.72 -15.50 23.76
CA THR A 140 2.08 -15.51 25.18
C THR A 140 1.46 -16.73 25.87
N ASN A 141 1.73 -16.92 27.17
CA ASN A 141 1.10 -17.98 27.97
C ASN A 141 -0.41 -17.80 28.18
N ARG A 142 -0.99 -16.68 27.75
CA ARG A 142 -2.42 -16.36 27.87
C ARG A 142 -3.00 -16.14 26.49
N PHE A 143 -4.19 -16.70 26.24
CA PHE A 143 -4.92 -16.38 25.03
C PHE A 143 -5.37 -14.93 25.05
N HIS A 144 -5.14 -14.24 23.97
CA HIS A 144 -5.55 -12.85 23.74
C HIS A 144 -5.81 -12.64 22.27
N GLY A 145 -6.59 -11.61 21.96
CA GLY A 145 -6.91 -11.28 20.58
C GLY A 145 -7.81 -10.08 20.50
N SER A 146 -8.08 -9.65 19.28
CA SER A 146 -8.95 -8.52 18.94
C SER A 146 -9.80 -8.88 17.73
N LEU A 147 -10.98 -8.28 17.65
CA LEU A 147 -11.81 -8.25 16.45
C LEU A 147 -12.21 -6.80 16.19
N PHE A 148 -12.21 -6.40 14.94
CA PHE A 148 -12.58 -5.04 14.55
C PHE A 148 -13.32 -5.00 13.23
N GLU A 149 -14.15 -3.97 13.06
CA GLU A 149 -14.75 -3.57 11.80
C GLU A 149 -14.84 -2.05 11.73
N TYR A 150 -14.35 -1.48 10.64
CA TYR A 150 -14.45 -0.06 10.32
C TYR A 150 -15.24 0.11 9.04
N LEU A 151 -16.41 0.73 9.18
CA LEU A 151 -17.29 1.05 8.07
C LEU A 151 -17.19 2.54 7.73
N ARG A 152 -16.92 2.85 6.48
CA ARG A 152 -17.03 4.20 5.94
C ARG A 152 -17.96 4.21 4.74
N ASN A 153 -18.90 5.16 4.73
CA ASN A 153 -19.87 5.31 3.67
C ASN A 153 -20.11 6.81 3.41
N SER A 154 -20.11 7.20 2.15
CA SER A 154 -20.36 8.59 1.73
C SER A 154 -21.70 9.16 2.20
N VAL A 155 -22.67 8.32 2.58
CA VAL A 155 -23.95 8.79 3.17
C VAL A 155 -23.72 9.56 4.48
N PHE A 156 -22.64 9.25 5.20
CA PHE A 156 -22.27 9.90 6.46
C PHE A 156 -21.24 11.03 6.27
N ASP A 157 -20.69 11.19 5.06
CA ASP A 157 -19.66 12.19 4.79
C ASP A 157 -20.30 13.55 4.48
N ALA A 158 -19.63 14.63 4.87
CA ALA A 158 -19.92 15.96 4.40
C ALA A 158 -19.23 16.23 3.06
N ARG A 159 -19.83 17.05 2.21
CA ARG A 159 -19.20 17.50 0.98
C ARG A 159 -17.98 18.38 1.30
N ASN A 160 -16.89 18.19 0.55
CA ASN A 160 -15.75 19.07 0.65
C ASN A 160 -16.16 20.49 0.20
N PHE A 161 -15.62 21.52 0.85
CA PHE A 161 -15.91 22.91 0.56
C PHE A 161 -15.64 23.28 -0.91
N PHE A 162 -14.57 22.74 -1.49
CA PHE A 162 -14.18 23.00 -2.88
C PHE A 162 -14.89 22.09 -3.89
N ASP A 163 -15.68 21.13 -3.45
CA ASP A 163 -16.43 20.24 -4.33
C ASP A 163 -17.79 20.87 -4.65
N VAL A 164 -17.85 21.67 -5.68
CA VAL A 164 -19.05 22.39 -6.10
C VAL A 164 -19.92 21.50 -7.01
N ARG A 165 -21.25 21.53 -6.80
CA ARG A 165 -22.19 20.89 -7.71
C ARG A 165 -22.14 21.56 -9.07
N THR A 166 -22.12 20.75 -10.10
CA THR A 166 -22.24 21.19 -11.49
C THR A 166 -23.34 20.39 -12.18
N ASP A 167 -23.79 20.82 -13.34
CA ASP A 167 -24.76 20.05 -14.14
C ASP A 167 -24.22 18.69 -14.56
N VAL A 168 -22.90 18.53 -14.60
CA VAL A 168 -22.20 17.29 -14.95
C VAL A 168 -21.98 16.39 -13.75
N THR A 169 -21.91 16.96 -12.55
CA THR A 169 -21.79 16.24 -11.28
C THR A 169 -22.90 16.69 -10.33
N PRO A 170 -24.17 16.32 -10.62
CA PRO A 170 -25.33 16.78 -9.86
C PRO A 170 -25.41 16.14 -8.47
N ASP A 171 -24.82 14.96 -8.31
CA ASP A 171 -24.84 14.23 -7.06
C ASP A 171 -24.09 14.96 -5.95
N ARG A 172 -24.61 14.83 -4.75
CA ARG A 172 -24.05 15.52 -3.59
C ARG A 172 -22.62 15.09 -3.29
N LEU A 173 -22.32 13.80 -3.46
CA LEU A 173 -21.01 13.19 -3.17
C LEU A 173 -20.75 12.03 -4.13
N PRO A 174 -19.51 11.84 -4.58
CA PRO A 174 -19.15 10.57 -5.22
C PRO A 174 -19.45 9.40 -4.29
N PRO A 175 -20.07 8.32 -4.78
CA PRO A 175 -20.38 7.16 -3.94
C PRO A 175 -19.09 6.53 -3.41
N PHE A 176 -19.01 6.37 -2.10
CA PHE A 176 -17.88 5.73 -1.43
C PHE A 176 -18.37 4.75 -0.38
N LYS A 177 -17.84 3.54 -0.41
CA LYS A 177 -18.06 2.51 0.60
C LYS A 177 -16.74 1.82 0.86
N ARG A 178 -16.33 1.75 2.14
CA ARG A 178 -15.16 1.01 2.59
C ARG A 178 -15.51 0.23 3.83
N ASN A 179 -15.22 -1.06 3.80
CA ASN A 179 -15.23 -1.95 4.95
C ASN A 179 -13.80 -2.44 5.16
N ASN A 180 -13.27 -2.22 6.35
CA ASN A 180 -12.01 -2.78 6.80
C ASN A 180 -12.31 -3.59 8.06
N PHE A 181 -12.09 -4.89 8.01
CA PHE A 181 -12.46 -5.83 9.05
C PHE A 181 -11.36 -6.85 9.27
N GLY A 182 -11.31 -7.39 10.47
CA GLY A 182 -10.29 -8.39 10.78
C GLY A 182 -10.20 -8.69 12.25
N GLY A 183 -9.09 -9.30 12.61
CA GLY A 183 -8.80 -9.62 13.98
C GLY A 183 -7.47 -10.32 14.15
N SER A 184 -7.12 -10.50 15.40
CA SER A 184 -5.92 -11.21 15.80
C SER A 184 -6.22 -12.20 16.91
N VAL A 185 -5.42 -13.25 17.00
CA VAL A 185 -5.45 -14.22 18.10
C VAL A 185 -4.05 -14.72 18.36
N GLY A 186 -3.68 -14.79 19.63
CA GLY A 186 -2.40 -15.34 20.09
C GLY A 186 -2.56 -16.10 21.37
N GLY A 187 -1.63 -17.02 21.62
CA GLY A 187 -1.64 -17.84 22.83
C GLY A 187 -0.64 -18.98 22.80
N PRO A 188 -0.65 -19.86 23.81
CA PRO A 188 0.22 -21.01 23.87
C PRO A 188 -0.38 -22.20 23.11
N LEU A 189 0.40 -22.85 22.25
CA LEU A 189 0.16 -24.22 21.82
C LEU A 189 0.66 -25.21 22.88
N LYS A 190 1.77 -24.85 23.53
CA LYS A 190 2.30 -25.52 24.71
C LYS A 190 2.82 -24.44 25.65
N ARG A 191 2.30 -24.40 26.89
CA ARG A 191 2.69 -23.40 27.89
C ARG A 191 4.21 -23.39 28.08
N ASP A 192 4.73 -22.18 28.24
CA ASP A 192 6.14 -21.85 28.46
C ASP A 192 7.11 -22.25 27.33
N ASN A 193 6.60 -22.94 26.29
CA ASN A 193 7.45 -23.53 25.27
C ASN A 193 7.10 -23.12 23.84
N LEU A 194 5.84 -23.25 23.41
CA LEU A 194 5.43 -23.01 22.02
C LEU A 194 4.23 -22.09 21.96
N PHE A 195 4.39 -20.98 21.26
CA PHE A 195 3.38 -19.94 21.14
C PHE A 195 3.03 -19.68 19.69
N PHE A 196 1.83 -19.18 19.46
CA PHE A 196 1.40 -18.73 18.15
C PHE A 196 0.78 -17.33 18.22
N PHE A 197 0.86 -16.61 17.11
CA PHE A 197 0.11 -15.40 16.87
C PHE A 197 -0.37 -15.39 15.42
N PHE A 198 -1.63 -15.08 15.22
CA PHE A 198 -2.23 -14.98 13.90
C PHE A 198 -3.02 -13.68 13.78
N THR A 199 -2.93 -13.01 12.63
CA THR A 199 -3.80 -11.88 12.29
C THR A 199 -4.29 -12.00 10.86
N TYR A 200 -5.53 -11.57 10.67
CA TYR A 200 -6.18 -11.40 9.38
C TYR A 200 -6.76 -10.01 9.30
N GLU A 201 -6.61 -9.34 8.15
CA GLU A 201 -7.25 -8.08 7.85
C GLU A 201 -7.75 -8.09 6.41
N GLY A 202 -9.02 -7.70 6.21
CA GLY A 202 -9.66 -7.60 4.91
C GLY A 202 -10.10 -6.18 4.61
N LEU A 203 -9.82 -5.69 3.40
CA LEU A 203 -10.33 -4.42 2.87
C LEU A 203 -11.25 -4.68 1.69
N ARG A 204 -12.44 -4.07 1.74
CA ARG A 204 -13.41 -4.08 0.64
C ARG A 204 -13.83 -2.65 0.38
N GLU A 205 -13.38 -2.10 -0.74
CA GLU A 205 -13.65 -0.71 -1.08
C GLU A 205 -14.34 -0.58 -2.43
N ARG A 206 -15.27 0.36 -2.51
CA ARG A 206 -15.85 0.87 -3.75
C ARG A 206 -15.74 2.39 -3.73
N LEU A 207 -14.74 2.91 -4.42
CA LEU A 207 -14.49 4.34 -4.51
C LEU A 207 -15.11 4.89 -5.79
N GLY A 208 -16.14 5.74 -5.63
CA GLY A 208 -16.65 6.54 -6.74
C GLY A 208 -15.69 7.68 -7.05
N ILE A 209 -15.20 7.71 -8.27
CA ILE A 209 -14.34 8.78 -8.77
C ILE A 209 -14.97 9.42 -9.99
N THR A 210 -14.72 10.71 -10.16
CA THR A 210 -15.06 11.44 -11.38
C THR A 210 -13.77 11.63 -12.17
N SER A 211 -13.67 10.93 -13.28
CA SER A 211 -12.53 11.08 -14.20
C SER A 211 -12.80 12.23 -15.17
N ILE A 212 -11.74 13.00 -15.46
CA ILE A 212 -11.75 14.04 -16.49
C ILE A 212 -10.61 13.72 -17.45
N ALA A 213 -10.91 13.67 -18.74
CA ALA A 213 -9.94 13.41 -19.79
C ALA A 213 -10.16 14.34 -21.00
N ASN A 214 -9.11 14.55 -21.78
CA ASN A 214 -9.26 15.18 -23.09
C ASN A 214 -9.78 14.14 -24.07
N THR A 215 -10.75 14.52 -24.91
CA THR A 215 -11.32 13.63 -25.91
C THR A 215 -11.24 14.26 -27.28
N ILE A 216 -11.56 13.48 -28.32
CA ILE A 216 -11.52 13.93 -29.70
C ILE A 216 -12.72 14.85 -29.96
N PRO A 217 -12.52 16.09 -30.47
CA PRO A 217 -13.59 17.01 -30.79
C PRO A 217 -14.60 16.37 -31.73
N ALA A 218 -15.88 16.74 -31.58
CA ALA A 218 -16.95 16.20 -32.41
C ALA A 218 -16.72 16.43 -33.92
N GLN A 219 -16.22 17.62 -34.27
CA GLN A 219 -15.90 17.99 -35.67
C GLN A 219 -14.72 17.19 -36.25
N CYS A 220 -13.83 16.63 -35.41
CA CYS A 220 -12.74 15.80 -35.89
C CYS A 220 -13.13 14.33 -36.12
N ARG A 221 -14.41 14.00 -36.03
CA ARG A 221 -14.95 12.66 -36.29
C ARG A 221 -15.76 12.58 -37.60
N GLN A 222 -15.88 13.69 -38.32
CA GLN A 222 -16.62 13.83 -39.56
C GLN A 222 -15.69 14.21 -40.70
N GLU A 223 -15.95 13.70 -41.88
CA GLU A 223 -15.21 14.03 -43.10
C GLU A 223 -15.97 15.00 -43.95
N PRO A 224 -15.31 15.98 -44.61
CA PRO A 224 -13.89 16.28 -44.53
C PRO A 224 -13.53 16.96 -43.20
N LEU A 225 -12.34 16.69 -42.66
CA LEU A 225 -11.86 17.33 -41.44
C LEU A 225 -11.80 18.87 -41.60
N PRO A 226 -12.12 19.66 -40.54
CA PRO A 226 -12.04 21.09 -40.57
C PRO A 226 -10.65 21.60 -40.97
N ALA A 227 -10.62 22.67 -41.79
CA ALA A 227 -9.36 23.30 -42.24
C ALA A 227 -8.82 24.36 -41.25
N ASP A 228 -9.54 24.60 -40.15
CA ASP A 228 -9.28 25.67 -39.18
C ASP A 228 -8.16 25.37 -38.17
N GLY A 229 -7.47 24.25 -38.34
CA GLY A 229 -6.40 23.81 -37.45
C GLY A 229 -6.88 23.10 -36.16
N THR A 230 -8.20 22.97 -35.97
CA THR A 230 -8.77 22.25 -34.82
C THR A 230 -8.40 20.77 -34.82
N CYS A 231 -8.34 20.17 -36.03
CA CYS A 231 -7.96 18.78 -36.21
C CYS A 231 -6.60 18.71 -36.92
N ARG A 232 -5.67 17.92 -36.39
CA ARG A 232 -4.42 17.63 -37.10
C ARG A 232 -4.66 16.53 -38.13
N PHE A 233 -4.21 16.75 -39.35
CA PHE A 233 -4.22 15.77 -40.43
C PHE A 233 -2.96 15.95 -41.29
N ASP A 234 -2.55 14.89 -41.95
CA ASP A 234 -1.42 14.90 -42.88
C ASP A 234 -1.96 14.56 -44.28
N GLY A 235 -1.88 15.54 -45.18
CA GLY A 235 -2.40 15.41 -46.56
C GLY A 235 -3.91 15.59 -46.66
N ASP A 236 -4.64 14.56 -47.05
CA ASP A 236 -6.08 14.59 -47.28
C ASP A 236 -6.85 14.75 -45.96
N ARG A 237 -7.91 15.55 -45.99
CA ARG A 237 -8.78 15.79 -44.83
C ARG A 237 -9.76 14.64 -44.60
N THR A 238 -9.21 13.43 -44.60
CA THR A 238 -9.94 12.18 -44.40
C THR A 238 -9.44 11.41 -43.20
N ILE A 239 -10.31 10.59 -42.63
CA ILE A 239 -9.99 9.74 -41.49
C ILE A 239 -9.56 8.38 -42.03
N ALA A 240 -8.39 7.88 -41.63
CA ALA A 240 -7.93 6.55 -42.02
C ALA A 240 -9.02 5.49 -41.72
N PRO A 241 -9.38 4.63 -42.67
CA PRO A 241 -10.49 3.67 -42.49
C PRO A 241 -10.35 2.80 -41.24
N LEU A 242 -9.12 2.40 -40.91
CA LEU A 242 -8.81 1.58 -39.70
C LEU A 242 -9.08 2.31 -38.38
N ILE A 243 -9.10 3.63 -38.37
CA ILE A 243 -9.31 4.43 -37.14
C ILE A 243 -10.81 4.70 -36.92
N LYS A 244 -11.66 4.67 -37.97
CA LYS A 244 -13.09 4.97 -37.85
C LYS A 244 -13.82 4.14 -36.79
N PRO A 245 -13.65 2.80 -36.67
CA PRO A 245 -14.28 2.02 -35.62
C PRO A 245 -13.82 2.44 -34.21
N LEU A 246 -12.53 2.80 -34.07
CA LEU A 246 -11.94 3.23 -32.81
C LEU A 246 -12.45 4.57 -32.33
N LEU A 247 -12.75 5.51 -33.26
CA LEU A 247 -13.31 6.83 -32.91
C LEU A 247 -14.62 6.71 -32.13
N ALA A 248 -15.41 5.67 -32.41
CA ALA A 248 -16.67 5.42 -31.70
C ALA A 248 -16.47 5.04 -30.22
N GLN A 249 -15.27 4.55 -29.84
CA GLN A 249 -14.95 4.18 -28.46
C GLN A 249 -14.61 5.39 -27.59
N PHE A 250 -14.25 6.52 -28.19
CA PHE A 250 -13.98 7.75 -27.46
C PHE A 250 -15.30 8.51 -27.23
N PRO A 251 -15.62 8.90 -25.98
CA PRO A 251 -16.83 9.66 -25.69
C PRO A 251 -16.78 11.06 -26.34
N LEU A 252 -17.93 11.63 -26.65
CA LEU A 252 -18.03 13.01 -27.07
C LEU A 252 -17.70 13.96 -25.91
N PRO A 253 -17.14 15.15 -26.16
CA PRO A 253 -16.94 16.16 -25.13
C PRO A 253 -18.27 16.49 -24.43
N ASN A 254 -18.26 16.59 -23.12
CA ASN A 254 -19.35 17.06 -22.28
C ASN A 254 -18.92 18.21 -21.34
N LEU A 255 -17.68 18.67 -21.49
CA LEU A 255 -17.09 19.83 -20.83
C LEU A 255 -16.45 20.75 -21.91
N PRO A 256 -16.20 22.04 -21.57
CA PRO A 256 -15.39 22.93 -22.41
C PRO A 256 -14.01 22.35 -22.73
N ASP A 257 -13.36 22.90 -23.76
CA ASP A 257 -11.99 22.56 -24.18
C ASP A 257 -11.80 21.09 -24.57
N ASN A 258 -12.81 20.49 -25.20
CA ASN A 258 -12.80 19.09 -25.66
C ASN A 258 -12.50 18.10 -24.54
N ARG A 259 -12.96 18.38 -23.32
CA ARG A 259 -12.87 17.49 -22.20
C ARG A 259 -14.14 16.68 -22.02
N VAL A 260 -13.96 15.50 -21.46
CA VAL A 260 -15.04 14.60 -21.03
C VAL A 260 -14.89 14.30 -19.57
N THR A 261 -16.01 14.29 -18.84
CA THR A 261 -16.08 13.76 -17.49
C THR A 261 -17.05 12.60 -17.46
N PHE A 262 -16.72 11.60 -16.64
CA PHE A 262 -17.55 10.43 -16.42
C PHE A 262 -17.33 9.85 -15.01
N PRO A 263 -18.38 9.29 -14.40
CA PRO A 263 -18.26 8.59 -13.14
C PRO A 263 -17.69 7.19 -13.36
N PHE A 264 -16.88 6.74 -12.43
CA PHE A 264 -16.35 5.38 -12.39
C PHE A 264 -16.36 4.87 -10.95
N THR A 265 -16.78 3.62 -10.77
CA THR A 265 -16.66 2.95 -9.46
C THR A 265 -15.40 2.08 -9.50
N GLN A 266 -14.41 2.42 -8.68
CA GLN A 266 -13.17 1.70 -8.52
C GLN A 266 -13.32 0.66 -7.41
N PRO A 267 -13.52 -0.63 -7.71
CA PRO A 267 -13.51 -1.67 -6.70
C PRO A 267 -12.07 -1.99 -6.30
N THR A 268 -11.87 -2.19 -5.00
CA THR A 268 -10.62 -2.66 -4.41
C THR A 268 -10.94 -3.76 -3.41
N GLN A 269 -10.22 -4.86 -3.48
CA GLN A 269 -10.24 -5.94 -2.52
C GLN A 269 -8.83 -6.27 -2.11
N GLU A 270 -8.61 -6.41 -0.80
CA GLU A 270 -7.31 -6.78 -0.24
C GLU A 270 -7.53 -7.73 0.93
N ASP A 271 -6.69 -8.74 1.02
CA ASP A 271 -6.69 -9.74 2.08
C ASP A 271 -5.26 -9.93 2.57
N PHE A 272 -5.05 -9.64 3.84
CA PHE A 272 -3.78 -9.76 4.54
C PHE A 272 -3.85 -10.88 5.58
N TYR A 273 -2.84 -11.74 5.58
CA TYR A 273 -2.66 -12.83 6.53
C TYR A 273 -1.26 -12.79 7.11
N GLN A 274 -1.14 -12.95 8.41
CA GLN A 274 0.14 -13.14 9.07
C GLN A 274 0.03 -14.19 10.16
N GLY A 275 0.91 -15.17 10.11
CA GLY A 275 1.08 -16.18 11.14
C GLY A 275 2.50 -16.19 11.66
N ARG A 276 2.66 -16.32 12.99
CA ARG A 276 3.94 -16.44 13.67
C ARG A 276 3.88 -17.57 14.69
N LEU A 277 4.95 -18.33 14.76
CA LEU A 277 5.20 -19.36 15.77
C LEU A 277 6.51 -19.03 16.47
N ASP A 278 6.51 -19.04 17.80
CA ASP A 278 7.67 -18.82 18.64
C ASP A 278 7.89 -20.07 19.50
N TRP A 279 9.09 -20.61 19.47
CA TRP A 279 9.44 -21.84 20.14
C TRP A 279 10.65 -21.68 21.06
N ASN A 280 10.45 -21.84 22.36
CA ASN A 280 11.51 -21.97 23.36
C ASN A 280 11.93 -23.43 23.39
N ILE A 281 12.93 -23.80 22.61
CA ILE A 281 13.39 -25.18 22.43
C ILE A 281 14.08 -25.67 23.72
N SER A 282 14.95 -24.82 24.24
CA SER A 282 15.70 -25.06 25.50
C SER A 282 15.99 -23.71 26.19
N PRO A 283 16.55 -23.69 27.39
CA PRO A 283 17.02 -22.44 28.01
C PRO A 283 18.06 -21.68 27.18
N SER A 284 18.75 -22.36 26.29
CA SER A 284 19.80 -21.79 25.43
C SER A 284 19.34 -21.57 23.98
N ASP A 285 18.17 -22.13 23.58
CA ASP A 285 17.73 -22.14 22.19
C ASP A 285 16.32 -21.60 22.06
N THR A 286 16.17 -20.57 21.25
CA THR A 286 14.87 -20.03 20.86
C THR A 286 14.79 -19.92 19.35
N ALA A 287 13.63 -20.21 18.79
CA ALA A 287 13.38 -20.06 17.36
C ALA A 287 12.03 -19.41 17.10
N PHE A 288 11.91 -18.73 15.97
CA PHE A 288 10.60 -18.33 15.47
C PHE A 288 10.49 -18.47 13.96
N GLY A 289 9.27 -18.70 13.52
CA GLY A 289 8.90 -18.65 12.10
C GLY A 289 7.73 -17.71 11.89
N ARG A 290 7.81 -16.85 10.87
CA ARG A 290 6.71 -15.93 10.48
C ARG A 290 6.48 -16.01 8.99
N LEU A 291 5.21 -16.12 8.61
CA LEU A 291 4.72 -15.98 7.23
C LEU A 291 3.75 -14.82 7.16
N THR A 292 3.94 -13.94 6.19
CA THR A 292 2.99 -12.88 5.83
C THR A 292 2.62 -13.03 4.37
N GLN A 293 1.35 -12.90 4.07
CA GLN A 293 0.79 -12.86 2.72
C GLN A 293 -0.20 -11.72 2.61
N ASP A 294 -0.08 -10.94 1.55
CA ASP A 294 -0.97 -9.84 1.20
C ASP A 294 -1.34 -9.94 -0.27
N GLU A 295 -2.63 -10.00 -0.57
CA GLU A 295 -3.17 -10.09 -1.91
C GLU A 295 -4.16 -8.96 -2.17
N THR A 296 -3.98 -8.25 -3.27
CA THR A 296 -4.86 -7.14 -3.64
C THR A 296 -5.27 -7.21 -5.08
N THR A 297 -6.53 -6.92 -5.33
CA THR A 297 -7.08 -6.64 -6.65
C THR A 297 -7.72 -5.26 -6.67
N GLN A 298 -7.50 -4.51 -7.75
CA GLN A 298 -8.09 -3.19 -7.95
C GLN A 298 -8.36 -2.97 -9.43
N VAL A 299 -9.51 -2.41 -9.77
CA VAL A 299 -9.82 -1.96 -11.13
C VAL A 299 -9.78 -0.44 -11.17
N ARG A 300 -9.02 0.13 -12.11
CA ARG A 300 -8.94 1.58 -12.31
C ARG A 300 -9.32 1.97 -13.71
N PRO A 301 -9.94 3.15 -13.90
CA PRO A 301 -10.16 3.70 -15.25
C PRO A 301 -8.82 4.14 -15.86
N LEU A 302 -8.68 3.96 -17.15
CA LEU A 302 -7.53 4.38 -17.94
C LEU A 302 -7.99 5.44 -18.96
N GLY A 303 -8.20 6.67 -18.47
CA GLY A 303 -8.52 7.85 -19.30
C GLY A 303 -9.97 7.94 -19.74
N PHE A 304 -10.58 6.90 -20.30
CA PHE A 304 -11.92 6.94 -20.88
C PHE A 304 -12.83 5.84 -20.32
N PRO A 305 -14.17 6.03 -20.40
CA PRO A 305 -15.11 4.95 -20.15
C PRO A 305 -14.80 3.76 -21.06
N GLY A 306 -14.82 2.56 -20.50
CA GLY A 306 -14.54 1.38 -21.30
C GLY A 306 -13.06 0.99 -21.34
N PHE A 307 -12.14 1.87 -20.94
CA PHE A 307 -10.72 1.53 -20.80
C PHE A 307 -10.37 1.40 -19.33
N ILE A 308 -9.97 0.21 -18.92
CA ILE A 308 -9.65 -0.11 -17.53
C ILE A 308 -8.27 -0.75 -17.42
N THR A 309 -7.72 -0.68 -16.24
CA THR A 309 -6.56 -1.46 -15.84
C THR A 309 -6.93 -2.32 -14.66
N ASP A 310 -6.81 -3.62 -14.83
CA ASP A 310 -6.85 -4.59 -13.75
C ASP A 310 -5.48 -4.65 -13.11
N ARG A 311 -5.46 -4.46 -11.81
CA ARG A 311 -4.25 -4.38 -11.00
C ARG A 311 -4.29 -5.48 -9.94
N LEU A 312 -3.26 -6.29 -9.90
CA LEU A 312 -3.10 -7.35 -8.93
C LEU A 312 -1.73 -7.25 -8.28
N SER A 313 -1.69 -7.35 -6.96
CA SER A 313 -0.45 -7.57 -6.22
C SER A 313 -0.56 -8.77 -5.30
N ARG A 314 0.57 -9.47 -5.14
CA ARG A 314 0.77 -10.52 -4.17
C ARG A 314 2.14 -10.35 -3.53
N ASN A 315 2.15 -10.10 -2.24
CA ASN A 315 3.36 -9.93 -1.44
C ASN A 315 3.46 -11.10 -0.45
N GLN A 316 4.61 -11.74 -0.38
CA GLN A 316 4.87 -12.87 0.50
C GLN A 316 6.20 -12.69 1.21
N TYR A 317 6.22 -12.82 2.52
CA TYR A 317 7.41 -12.68 3.35
C TYR A 317 7.48 -13.82 4.35
N LEU A 318 8.58 -14.56 4.30
CA LEU A 318 8.88 -15.62 5.27
C LEU A 318 10.15 -15.25 6.03
N THR A 319 10.11 -15.37 7.34
CA THR A 319 11.28 -15.29 8.21
C THR A 319 11.35 -16.55 9.07
N VAL A 320 12.50 -17.15 9.14
CA VAL A 320 12.83 -18.19 10.14
C VAL A 320 14.11 -17.75 10.83
N SER A 321 14.09 -17.70 12.14
CA SER A 321 15.24 -17.28 12.93
C SER A 321 15.41 -18.23 14.13
N GLU A 322 16.65 -18.56 14.41
CA GLU A 322 17.06 -19.32 15.58
C GLU A 322 18.13 -18.52 16.30
N THR A 323 18.09 -18.54 17.63
CA THR A 323 19.07 -17.89 18.49
C THR A 323 19.58 -18.92 19.50
N HIS A 324 20.90 -19.16 19.47
CA HIS A 324 21.60 -20.03 20.39
C HIS A 324 22.53 -19.26 21.35
N ILE A 325 22.44 -19.53 22.63
CA ILE A 325 23.29 -18.96 23.67
C ILE A 325 24.36 -20.00 24.03
N PHE A 326 25.58 -19.81 23.54
CA PHE A 326 26.72 -20.66 23.85
C PHE A 326 27.24 -20.40 25.27
N THR A 327 27.36 -19.13 25.63
CA THR A 327 27.76 -18.66 26.95
C THR A 327 27.06 -17.35 27.27
N PRO A 328 27.07 -16.86 28.52
CA PRO A 328 26.49 -15.54 28.85
C PRO A 328 27.05 -14.38 28.06
N THR A 329 28.21 -14.53 27.41
CA THR A 329 28.89 -13.51 26.62
C THR A 329 28.96 -13.83 25.12
N LEU A 330 28.47 -15.01 24.71
CA LEU A 330 28.49 -15.45 23.31
C LEU A 330 27.13 -15.98 22.89
N LEU A 331 26.52 -15.27 22.00
CA LEU A 331 25.21 -15.58 21.41
C LEU A 331 25.37 -15.61 19.89
N ASN A 332 24.67 -16.51 19.22
CA ASN A 332 24.54 -16.54 17.77
C ASN A 332 23.07 -16.46 17.36
N THR A 333 22.79 -15.70 16.32
CA THR A 333 21.47 -15.69 15.68
C THR A 333 21.63 -16.04 14.21
N ALA A 334 21.06 -17.17 13.82
CA ALA A 334 20.91 -17.58 12.42
C ALA A 334 19.53 -17.14 11.91
N ARG A 335 19.49 -16.50 10.74
CA ARG A 335 18.24 -16.05 10.14
C ARG A 335 18.21 -16.37 8.66
N MET A 336 17.08 -16.90 8.22
CA MET A 336 16.76 -17.11 6.82
C MET A 336 15.48 -16.34 6.49
N SER A 337 15.48 -15.64 5.36
CA SER A 337 14.31 -14.89 4.91
C SER A 337 14.03 -15.11 3.42
N TYR A 338 12.75 -15.08 3.07
CA TYR A 338 12.27 -15.08 1.69
C TYR A 338 11.30 -13.93 1.48
N SER A 339 11.50 -13.18 0.42
CA SER A 339 10.64 -12.06 0.02
C SER A 339 10.25 -12.24 -1.45
N SER A 340 8.96 -12.14 -1.73
CA SER A 340 8.42 -12.18 -3.09
C SER A 340 7.33 -11.14 -3.25
N THR A 341 7.51 -10.25 -4.22
CA THR A 341 6.51 -9.24 -4.59
C THR A 341 6.16 -9.43 -6.06
N LYS A 342 4.90 -9.73 -6.34
CA LYS A 342 4.37 -9.87 -7.70
C LYS A 342 3.39 -8.74 -7.96
N LEU A 343 3.61 -8.00 -9.04
CA LEU A 343 2.73 -6.96 -9.52
C LEU A 343 2.31 -7.31 -10.94
N ASN A 344 1.02 -7.37 -11.20
CA ASN A 344 0.46 -7.60 -12.52
C ASN A 344 -0.51 -6.46 -12.86
N LEU A 345 -0.26 -5.81 -13.98
CA LEU A 345 -1.14 -4.80 -14.55
C LEU A 345 -1.55 -5.27 -15.93
N THR A 346 -2.84 -5.45 -16.11
CA THR A 346 -3.41 -5.82 -17.40
C THR A 346 -4.46 -4.80 -17.80
N SER A 347 -4.43 -4.40 -19.06
CA SER A 347 -5.47 -3.54 -19.63
C SER A 347 -6.23 -4.39 -20.64
N PRO A 348 -7.32 -5.04 -20.19
CA PRO A 348 -8.11 -5.88 -21.09
C PRO A 348 -8.74 -5.01 -22.17
N ALA A 349 -8.75 -5.50 -23.40
CA ALA A 349 -9.51 -4.90 -24.46
C ALA A 349 -11.00 -5.11 -24.18
N LEU A 350 -11.76 -4.03 -24.04
CA LEU A 350 -13.20 -4.08 -23.77
C LEU A 350 -14.04 -4.24 -25.06
N VAL A 351 -13.39 -4.04 -26.20
CA VAL A 351 -13.95 -4.31 -27.53
C VAL A 351 -13.05 -5.31 -28.24
N SER A 352 -13.65 -6.23 -28.93
CA SER A 352 -12.96 -7.28 -29.70
C SER A 352 -13.60 -7.39 -31.07
N GLY A 353 -12.78 -7.67 -32.06
CA GLY A 353 -13.18 -7.83 -33.46
C GLY A 353 -12.04 -7.41 -34.38
N PRO A 354 -11.96 -7.96 -35.58
CA PRO A 354 -10.89 -7.65 -36.51
C PRO A 354 -10.85 -6.18 -36.90
N GLU A 355 -11.96 -5.45 -36.79
CA GLU A 355 -12.07 -4.00 -37.03
C GLU A 355 -11.37 -3.15 -35.98
N TYR A 356 -11.04 -3.70 -34.80
CA TYR A 356 -10.31 -3.03 -33.73
C TYR A 356 -8.84 -3.42 -33.66
N ASP A 357 -8.41 -4.35 -34.50
CA ASP A 357 -7.03 -4.81 -34.51
C ASP A 357 -6.11 -3.81 -35.20
N PHE A 358 -5.16 -3.19 -34.47
CA PHE A 358 -4.09 -2.40 -35.09
C PHE A 358 -3.13 -3.26 -35.91
N VAL A 359 -2.93 -4.50 -35.48
CA VAL A 359 -2.20 -5.52 -36.20
C VAL A 359 -3.14 -6.70 -36.36
N PRO A 360 -3.46 -7.13 -37.58
CA PRO A 360 -4.40 -8.22 -37.82
C PRO A 360 -4.11 -9.44 -36.96
N GLY A 361 -5.13 -9.91 -36.24
CA GLY A 361 -5.06 -11.08 -35.35
C GLY A 361 -4.35 -10.87 -33.99
N ARG A 362 -4.02 -9.61 -33.63
CA ARG A 362 -3.36 -9.30 -32.36
C ARG A 362 -4.27 -8.68 -31.30
N GLY A 363 -5.50 -8.37 -31.67
CA GLY A 363 -6.42 -7.63 -30.79
C GLY A 363 -6.08 -6.14 -30.67
N MET A 364 -6.97 -5.42 -30.02
CA MET A 364 -6.79 -3.99 -29.75
C MET A 364 -5.63 -3.81 -28.78
N GLY A 365 -4.56 -3.16 -29.23
CA GLY A 365 -3.42 -2.80 -28.39
C GLY A 365 -3.65 -1.50 -27.60
N LEU A 366 -2.70 -1.18 -26.71
CA LEU A 366 -2.64 0.14 -26.07
C LEU A 366 -1.93 1.11 -27.01
N VAL A 367 -2.62 2.16 -27.43
CA VAL A 367 -2.02 3.26 -28.21
C VAL A 367 -1.77 4.43 -27.26
N ASN A 368 -0.50 4.77 -27.08
CA ASN A 368 -0.10 6.02 -26.44
C ASN A 368 0.06 7.08 -27.53
N ILE A 369 -0.76 8.09 -27.50
CA ILE A 369 -0.74 9.25 -28.40
C ILE A 369 -0.04 10.40 -27.69
#